data_b56e82fff994a3b09c84c153341fed21
#
_entry.id   b56e82fff994a3b09c84c153341fed21
#
_cell.length_a   1.000
_cell.length_b   1.000
_cell.length_c   1.000
_cell.angle_alpha   90.00
_cell.angle_beta   90.00
_cell.angle_gamma   90.00
#
_symmetry.space_group_name_H-M   'P 1'
#
loop_
_entity.id
_entity.type
_entity.pdbx_description
1 polymer ?
#
loop_
_entity_poly.entity_id
_entity_poly.type
_entity_poly.pdbx_seq_one_letter_code
_entity_poly.pdbx_strand_id
1 'polypeptide(L)'
;EALVVVGDVGVEASCADIVGRTVAHYGQLDVLVNNAGMGSSGRFEDVTDLTIFDTLMRVNYLGSVWCTAHALPHLKRTKGRLVAISSLTGLTGVPKRTAYAATKHAMAGFFDSLRIELDGTGVTVTMIYPGFVFSEINQRALSPDGTPFGDRGYTRRKGETMETDRCGRLILAAVANRNRDLVMTWRGKIGRMLKLMSPALVDRIAKGVIESRQ
;
A
#
# COMPACT_ATOMS: atom_id res chain seq x y z
N GLU A 1 -7.08 -8.80 -23.70
CA GLU A 1 -8.41 -8.29 -23.35
C GLU A 1 -8.46 -7.97 -21.86
N ALA A 2 -9.12 -6.87 -21.47
CA ALA A 2 -9.26 -6.46 -20.06
C ALA A 2 -10.74 -6.33 -19.69
N LEU A 3 -11.13 -6.89 -18.54
CA LEU A 3 -12.43 -6.68 -17.92
C LEU A 3 -12.34 -5.52 -16.93
N VAL A 4 -13.20 -4.52 -17.08
CA VAL A 4 -13.34 -3.43 -16.09
C VAL A 4 -14.51 -3.75 -15.16
N VAL A 5 -14.23 -3.85 -13.85
CA VAL A 5 -15.24 -4.01 -12.81
C VAL A 5 -15.18 -2.79 -11.90
N VAL A 6 -16.24 -1.98 -11.94
CA VAL A 6 -16.36 -0.80 -11.06
C VAL A 6 -16.78 -1.26 -9.67
N GLY A 7 -16.06 -0.79 -8.63
CA GLY A 7 -16.37 -1.14 -7.25
C GLY A 7 -15.59 -0.29 -6.25
N ASP A 8 -16.05 -0.32 -5.00
CA ASP A 8 -15.38 0.32 -3.86
C ASP A 8 -14.78 -0.75 -2.94
N VAL A 9 -13.46 -0.78 -2.83
CA VAL A 9 -12.77 -1.74 -1.96
C VAL A 9 -13.00 -1.46 -0.47
N GLY A 10 -13.52 -0.29 -0.10
CA GLY A 10 -13.98 0.00 1.26
C GLY A 10 -15.26 -0.74 1.66
N VAL A 11 -15.86 -1.53 0.74
CA VAL A 11 -17.08 -2.32 0.94
C VAL A 11 -16.81 -3.78 0.62
N GLU A 12 -16.98 -4.67 1.61
CA GLU A 12 -16.67 -6.10 1.46
C GLU A 12 -17.42 -6.76 0.30
N ALA A 13 -18.72 -6.51 0.18
CA ALA A 13 -19.54 -7.07 -0.91
C ALA A 13 -19.02 -6.67 -2.30
N SER A 14 -18.48 -5.46 -2.43
CA SER A 14 -17.85 -5.00 -3.66
C SER A 14 -16.54 -5.75 -3.96
N CYS A 15 -15.74 -6.06 -2.93
CA CYS A 15 -14.55 -6.88 -3.09
C CYS A 15 -14.90 -8.30 -3.56
N ALA A 16 -15.97 -8.90 -3.01
CA ALA A 16 -16.48 -10.19 -3.42
C ALA A 16 -16.92 -10.19 -4.88
N ASP A 17 -17.67 -9.15 -5.30
CA ASP A 17 -18.14 -8.99 -6.69
C ASP A 17 -16.97 -8.85 -7.67
N ILE A 18 -15.98 -7.99 -7.35
CA ILE A 18 -14.78 -7.79 -8.19
C ILE A 18 -14.07 -9.12 -8.44
N VAL A 19 -13.80 -9.88 -7.39
CA VAL A 19 -13.12 -11.19 -7.51
C VAL A 19 -14.00 -12.20 -8.25
N GLY A 20 -15.27 -12.30 -7.87
CA GLY A 20 -16.21 -13.25 -8.48
C GLY A 20 -16.38 -13.03 -9.98
N ARG A 21 -16.58 -11.78 -10.43
CA ARG A 21 -16.69 -11.42 -11.85
C ARG A 21 -15.40 -11.67 -12.61
N THR A 22 -14.25 -11.39 -11.99
CA THR A 22 -12.94 -11.69 -12.60
C THR A 22 -12.78 -13.18 -12.86
N VAL A 23 -13.09 -14.01 -11.87
CA VAL A 23 -12.99 -15.47 -12.01
C VAL A 23 -14.04 -16.02 -12.98
N ALA A 24 -15.26 -15.49 -12.97
CA ALA A 24 -16.30 -15.91 -13.92
C ALA A 24 -15.92 -15.60 -15.37
N HIS A 25 -15.22 -14.48 -15.60
CA HIS A 25 -14.82 -14.07 -16.95
C HIS A 25 -13.59 -14.80 -17.47
N TYR A 26 -12.55 -14.98 -16.63
CA TYR A 26 -11.26 -15.55 -17.05
C TYR A 26 -11.10 -17.03 -16.67
N GLY A 27 -12.02 -17.61 -15.89
CA GLY A 27 -11.96 -19.01 -15.42
C GLY A 27 -11.01 -19.25 -14.25
N GLN A 28 -10.04 -18.37 -14.02
CA GLN A 28 -9.03 -18.49 -12.96
C GLN A 28 -8.52 -17.12 -12.47
N LEU A 29 -7.79 -17.14 -11.35
CA LEU A 29 -7.07 -15.98 -10.82
C LEU A 29 -5.65 -16.41 -10.44
N ASP A 30 -4.65 -15.86 -11.11
CA ASP A 30 -3.23 -16.17 -10.89
C ASP A 30 -2.50 -15.13 -10.03
N VAL A 31 -2.95 -13.87 -10.11
CA VAL A 31 -2.34 -12.76 -9.38
C VAL A 31 -3.41 -11.83 -8.83
N LEU A 32 -3.36 -11.54 -7.53
CA LEU A 32 -4.10 -10.43 -6.92
C LEU A 32 -3.13 -9.32 -6.55
N VAL A 33 -3.38 -8.09 -7.02
CA VAL A 33 -2.61 -6.90 -6.62
C VAL A 33 -3.50 -5.98 -5.79
N ASN A 34 -3.29 -5.97 -4.49
CA ASN A 34 -3.92 -5.03 -3.56
C ASN A 34 -3.22 -3.67 -3.67
N ASN A 35 -3.68 -2.85 -4.60
CA ASN A 35 -3.09 -1.55 -4.93
C ASN A 35 -3.96 -0.36 -4.50
N ALA A 36 -5.27 -0.53 -4.43
CA ALA A 36 -6.18 0.54 -4.04
C ALA A 36 -5.76 1.15 -2.70
N GLY A 37 -5.81 2.47 -2.61
CA GLY A 37 -5.39 3.15 -1.40
C GLY A 37 -5.56 4.66 -1.44
N MET A 38 -5.70 5.23 -0.26
CA MET A 38 -5.82 6.66 0.00
C MET A 38 -4.70 7.13 0.90
N GLY A 39 -4.30 8.38 0.76
CA GLY A 39 -3.35 9.04 1.65
C GLY A 39 -4.05 9.99 2.64
N SER A 40 -3.32 10.41 3.66
CA SER A 40 -3.67 11.58 4.49
C SER A 40 -2.42 12.38 4.81
N SER A 41 -2.58 13.67 5.08
CA SER A 41 -1.46 14.52 5.49
C SER A 41 -1.94 15.65 6.40
N GLY A 42 -1.36 15.73 7.58
CA GLY A 42 -1.62 16.74 8.60
C GLY A 42 -1.06 16.27 9.93
N ARG A 43 -0.73 17.21 10.84
CA ARG A 43 -0.38 16.84 12.20
C ARG A 43 -1.59 16.24 12.89
N PHE A 44 -1.36 15.30 13.81
CA PHE A 44 -2.47 14.69 14.55
C PHE A 44 -3.24 15.73 15.39
N GLU A 45 -2.55 16.70 15.96
CA GLU A 45 -3.15 17.79 16.73
C GLU A 45 -4.07 18.71 15.93
N ASP A 46 -3.87 18.78 14.59
CA ASP A 46 -4.69 19.59 13.68
C ASP A 46 -5.93 18.85 13.15
N VAL A 47 -6.07 17.54 13.45
CA VAL A 47 -7.16 16.73 12.92
C VAL A 47 -8.47 17.10 13.60
N THR A 48 -9.42 17.57 12.82
CA THR A 48 -10.77 17.92 13.27
C THR A 48 -11.82 16.87 12.89
N ASP A 49 -11.55 16.06 11.86
CA ASP A 49 -12.39 14.93 11.46
C ASP A 49 -11.68 13.59 11.68
N LEU A 50 -12.03 12.90 12.77
CA LEU A 50 -11.45 11.59 13.10
C LEU A 50 -11.94 10.45 12.18
N THR A 51 -12.99 10.67 11.36
CA THR A 51 -13.48 9.63 10.43
C THR A 51 -12.46 9.29 9.34
N ILE A 52 -11.46 10.15 9.10
CA ILE A 52 -10.34 9.85 8.20
C ILE A 52 -9.59 8.58 8.59
N PHE A 53 -9.50 8.27 9.89
CA PHE A 53 -8.82 7.05 10.35
C PHE A 53 -9.61 5.79 9.95
N ASP A 54 -10.94 5.81 10.12
CA ASP A 54 -11.81 4.71 9.69
C ASP A 54 -11.79 4.57 8.16
N THR A 55 -11.95 5.67 7.44
CA THR A 55 -11.95 5.68 5.97
C THR A 55 -10.66 5.10 5.39
N LEU A 56 -9.49 5.56 5.89
CA LEU A 56 -8.23 5.03 5.43
C LEU A 56 -8.05 3.55 5.81
N MET A 57 -8.47 3.16 7.01
CA MET A 57 -8.39 1.77 7.44
C MET A 57 -9.27 0.87 6.59
N ARG A 58 -10.50 1.29 6.26
CA ARG A 58 -11.39 0.54 5.37
C ARG A 58 -10.78 0.34 4.00
N VAL A 59 -10.32 1.41 3.34
CA VAL A 59 -9.81 1.34 1.97
C VAL A 59 -8.46 0.63 1.92
N ASN A 60 -7.48 1.08 2.73
CA ASN A 60 -6.10 0.60 2.58
C ASN A 60 -5.88 -0.78 3.17
N TYR A 61 -6.49 -1.08 4.33
CA TYR A 61 -6.26 -2.33 5.06
C TYR A 61 -7.39 -3.33 4.86
N LEU A 62 -8.62 -3.00 5.29
CA LEU A 62 -9.74 -3.94 5.19
C LEU A 62 -10.06 -4.31 3.75
N GLY A 63 -10.00 -3.37 2.80
CA GLY A 63 -10.16 -3.66 1.38
C GLY A 63 -9.14 -4.69 0.87
N SER A 64 -7.88 -4.57 1.32
CA SER A 64 -6.86 -5.58 1.00
C SER A 64 -7.17 -6.94 1.65
N VAL A 65 -7.69 -6.95 2.89
CA VAL A 65 -8.10 -8.18 3.58
C VAL A 65 -9.27 -8.84 2.87
N TRP A 66 -10.33 -8.10 2.55
CA TRP A 66 -11.52 -8.63 1.88
C TRP A 66 -11.23 -9.15 0.48
N CYS A 67 -10.53 -8.37 -0.35
CA CYS A 67 -10.11 -8.86 -1.66
C CYS A 67 -9.26 -10.14 -1.55
N THR A 68 -8.36 -10.19 -0.57
CA THR A 68 -7.53 -11.37 -0.32
C THR A 68 -8.37 -12.57 0.11
N ALA A 69 -9.32 -12.38 1.03
CA ALA A 69 -10.19 -13.46 1.51
C ALA A 69 -10.96 -14.12 0.37
N HIS A 70 -11.57 -13.33 -0.50
CA HIS A 70 -12.32 -13.84 -1.66
C HIS A 70 -11.40 -14.42 -2.75
N ALA A 71 -10.20 -13.89 -2.94
CA ALA A 71 -9.26 -14.37 -3.96
C ALA A 71 -8.49 -15.64 -3.53
N LEU A 72 -8.27 -15.84 -2.23
CA LEU A 72 -7.38 -16.87 -1.72
C LEU A 72 -7.71 -18.30 -2.16
N PRO A 73 -8.98 -18.77 -2.20
CA PRO A 73 -9.32 -20.09 -2.72
C PRO A 73 -8.89 -20.28 -4.17
N HIS A 74 -8.99 -19.22 -4.98
CA HIS A 74 -8.61 -19.24 -6.39
C HIS A 74 -7.08 -19.23 -6.55
N LEU A 75 -6.38 -18.40 -5.80
CA LEU A 75 -4.92 -18.34 -5.78
C LEU A 75 -4.30 -19.68 -5.32
N LYS A 76 -4.92 -20.38 -4.36
CA LYS A 76 -4.45 -21.71 -3.95
C LYS A 76 -4.52 -22.72 -5.09
N ARG A 77 -5.58 -22.69 -5.93
CA ARG A 77 -5.72 -23.59 -7.08
C ARG A 77 -4.65 -23.35 -8.15
N THR A 78 -4.28 -22.10 -8.38
CA THR A 78 -3.29 -21.73 -9.39
C THR A 78 -1.85 -21.67 -8.86
N LYS A 79 -1.65 -21.90 -7.55
CA LYS A 79 -0.37 -21.61 -6.86
C LYS A 79 0.07 -20.17 -7.16
N GLY A 80 -0.88 -19.26 -7.09
CA GLY A 80 -0.81 -17.89 -7.55
C GLY A 80 0.07 -16.96 -6.72
N ARG A 81 -0.09 -15.66 -6.95
CA ARG A 81 0.71 -14.60 -6.33
C ARG A 81 -0.18 -13.55 -5.71
N LEU A 82 0.05 -13.27 -4.44
CA LEU A 82 -0.61 -12.21 -3.68
C LEU A 82 0.36 -11.06 -3.52
N VAL A 83 -0.04 -9.87 -3.95
CA VAL A 83 0.79 -8.66 -3.95
C VAL A 83 0.11 -7.58 -3.14
N ALA A 84 0.83 -6.95 -2.22
CA ALA A 84 0.33 -5.84 -1.43
C ALA A 84 1.20 -4.59 -1.62
N ILE A 85 0.57 -3.51 -2.09
CA ILE A 85 1.25 -2.22 -2.27
C ILE A 85 1.18 -1.43 -0.96
N SER A 86 2.24 -1.53 -0.18
CA SER A 86 2.42 -0.76 1.04
C SER A 86 3.09 0.59 0.73
N SER A 87 4.03 1.02 1.54
CA SER A 87 4.81 2.25 1.41
C SER A 87 6.04 2.16 2.31
N LEU A 88 7.03 3.02 2.11
CA LEU A 88 8.08 3.22 3.10
C LEU A 88 7.53 3.65 4.46
N THR A 89 6.36 4.31 4.50
CA THR A 89 5.64 4.65 5.74
C THR A 89 5.07 3.42 6.46
N GLY A 90 5.01 2.26 5.83
CA GLY A 90 4.70 0.97 6.46
C GLY A 90 5.90 0.30 7.14
N LEU A 91 7.10 0.86 6.98
CA LEU A 91 8.33 0.41 7.62
C LEU A 91 8.77 1.32 8.77
N THR A 92 8.38 2.59 8.73
CA THR A 92 8.77 3.59 9.74
C THR A 92 7.70 4.66 9.90
N GLY A 93 7.65 5.30 11.07
CA GLY A 93 6.83 6.49 11.32
C GLY A 93 7.28 7.66 10.43
N VAL A 94 6.32 8.47 10.00
CA VAL A 94 6.57 9.71 9.25
C VAL A 94 5.67 10.79 9.82
N PRO A 95 6.21 11.94 10.23
CA PRO A 95 5.41 13.07 10.71
C PRO A 95 4.33 13.47 9.70
N LYS A 96 3.20 13.93 10.20
CA LYS A 96 2.02 14.34 9.40
C LYS A 96 1.34 13.20 8.61
N ARG A 97 1.66 11.92 8.90
CA ARG A 97 1.14 10.75 8.20
C ARG A 97 0.58 9.68 9.14
N THR A 98 0.14 10.04 10.35
CA THR A 98 -0.26 9.09 11.40
C THR A 98 -1.30 8.08 10.92
N ALA A 99 -2.43 8.53 10.37
CA ALA A 99 -3.49 7.65 9.85
C ALA A 99 -2.97 6.76 8.70
N TYR A 100 -2.30 7.35 7.72
CA TYR A 100 -1.77 6.60 6.58
C TYR A 100 -0.71 5.57 7.00
N ALA A 101 0.24 5.95 7.86
CA ALA A 101 1.26 5.06 8.37
C ALA A 101 0.66 3.89 9.15
N ALA A 102 -0.37 4.13 9.97
CA ALA A 102 -1.08 3.08 10.70
C ALA A 102 -1.64 2.02 9.74
N THR A 103 -2.33 2.43 8.65
CA THR A 103 -2.86 1.47 7.67
C THR A 103 -1.78 0.66 6.98
N LYS A 104 -0.65 1.29 6.64
CA LYS A 104 0.45 0.60 5.93
C LYS A 104 1.25 -0.33 6.84
N HIS A 105 1.31 -0.05 8.16
CA HIS A 105 1.83 -1.00 9.15
C HIS A 105 0.86 -2.17 9.38
N ALA A 106 -0.46 -1.91 9.45
CA ALA A 106 -1.47 -2.96 9.56
C ALA A 106 -1.39 -3.94 8.37
N MET A 107 -1.25 -3.42 7.14
CA MET A 107 -1.01 -4.25 5.95
C MET A 107 0.26 -5.11 6.12
N ALA A 108 1.37 -4.53 6.59
CA ALA A 108 2.61 -5.27 6.75
C ALA A 108 2.44 -6.43 7.74
N GLY A 109 1.83 -6.19 8.91
CA GLY A 109 1.57 -7.22 9.91
C GLY A 109 0.66 -8.33 9.38
N PHE A 110 -0.42 -7.99 8.69
CA PHE A 110 -1.36 -8.95 8.11
C PHE A 110 -0.68 -9.83 7.05
N PHE A 111 -0.04 -9.23 6.05
CA PHE A 111 0.55 -10.00 4.96
C PHE A 111 1.81 -10.77 5.36
N ASP A 112 2.56 -10.30 6.36
CA ASP A 112 3.68 -11.07 6.92
C ASP A 112 3.19 -12.33 7.65
N SER A 113 2.09 -12.23 8.42
CA SER A 113 1.46 -13.38 9.08
C SER A 113 0.86 -14.35 8.06
N LEU A 114 0.09 -13.83 7.11
CA LEU A 114 -0.55 -14.63 6.06
C LEU A 114 0.49 -15.39 5.21
N ARG A 115 1.65 -14.82 4.96
CA ARG A 115 2.75 -15.48 4.24
C ARG A 115 3.19 -16.77 4.95
N ILE A 116 3.25 -16.75 6.28
CA ILE A 116 3.62 -17.92 7.10
C ILE A 116 2.51 -18.97 7.02
N GLU A 117 1.24 -18.56 7.12
CA GLU A 117 0.09 -19.47 7.02
C GLU A 117 -0.04 -20.14 5.64
N LEU A 118 0.48 -19.49 4.60
CA LEU A 118 0.42 -20.00 3.22
C LEU A 118 1.62 -20.88 2.85
N ASP A 119 2.54 -21.13 3.79
CA ASP A 119 3.66 -22.03 3.53
C ASP A 119 3.17 -23.41 3.07
N GLY A 120 3.87 -24.00 2.11
CA GLY A 120 3.49 -25.26 1.49
C GLY A 120 2.30 -25.24 0.50
N THR A 121 1.53 -24.13 0.43
CA THR A 121 0.38 -24.03 -0.52
C THR A 121 0.80 -23.70 -1.95
N GLY A 122 2.00 -23.21 -2.16
CA GLY A 122 2.51 -22.69 -3.42
C GLY A 122 2.09 -21.24 -3.72
N VAL A 123 1.21 -20.64 -2.93
CA VAL A 123 0.89 -19.21 -3.02
C VAL A 123 2.03 -18.38 -2.44
N THR A 124 2.45 -17.33 -3.13
CA THR A 124 3.48 -16.42 -2.63
C THR A 124 2.91 -15.05 -2.30
N VAL A 125 3.42 -14.42 -1.26
CA VAL A 125 3.05 -13.06 -0.83
C VAL A 125 4.23 -12.13 -1.03
N THR A 126 4.04 -11.11 -1.88
CA THR A 126 5.03 -10.08 -2.19
C THR A 126 4.59 -8.74 -1.62
N MET A 127 5.38 -8.19 -0.70
CA MET A 127 5.18 -6.84 -0.16
C MET A 127 5.98 -5.82 -0.95
N ILE A 128 5.32 -4.77 -1.40
CA ILE A 128 5.93 -3.68 -2.16
C ILE A 128 5.98 -2.41 -1.29
N TYR A 129 7.15 -1.81 -1.17
CA TYR A 129 7.38 -0.59 -0.40
C TYR A 129 7.92 0.51 -1.32
N PRO A 130 7.03 1.20 -2.06
CA PRO A 130 7.43 2.33 -2.89
C PRO A 130 7.90 3.52 -2.04
N GLY A 131 8.79 4.32 -2.63
CA GLY A 131 9.01 5.69 -2.17
C GLY A 131 7.98 6.64 -2.77
N PHE A 132 8.43 7.85 -3.18
CA PHE A 132 7.56 8.75 -3.93
C PHE A 132 7.42 8.26 -5.38
N VAL A 133 6.17 8.01 -5.79
CA VAL A 133 5.79 7.66 -7.17
C VAL A 133 4.86 8.76 -7.68
N PHE A 134 5.03 9.11 -8.95
CA PHE A 134 4.15 10.06 -9.62
C PHE A 134 2.75 9.45 -9.76
N SER A 135 1.79 9.92 -8.95
CA SER A 135 0.42 9.43 -8.95
C SER A 135 -0.52 10.46 -8.32
N GLU A 136 -1.80 10.31 -8.53
CA GLU A 136 -2.85 11.19 -7.97
C GLU A 136 -3.11 10.97 -6.46
N ILE A 137 -2.41 10.05 -5.80
CA ILE A 137 -2.66 9.70 -4.39
C ILE A 137 -2.53 10.92 -3.46
N ASN A 138 -1.64 11.86 -3.79
CA ASN A 138 -1.46 13.06 -2.97
C ASN A 138 -2.59 14.08 -3.20
N GLN A 139 -3.16 14.18 -4.40
CA GLN A 139 -4.32 15.03 -4.68
C GLN A 139 -5.59 14.49 -3.99
N ARG A 140 -5.73 13.15 -3.97
CA ARG A 140 -6.84 12.44 -3.31
C ARG A 140 -6.63 12.25 -1.81
N ALA A 141 -5.44 12.58 -1.28
CA ALA A 141 -5.15 12.49 0.15
C ALA A 141 -6.05 13.41 0.96
N LEU A 142 -6.47 12.94 2.14
CA LEU A 142 -7.33 13.72 3.03
C LEU A 142 -6.50 14.68 3.89
N SER A 143 -6.95 15.91 3.98
CA SER A 143 -6.48 16.93 4.91
C SER A 143 -7.07 16.72 6.30
N PRO A 144 -6.63 17.45 7.36
CA PRO A 144 -7.08 17.26 8.73
C PRO A 144 -8.59 17.40 8.96
N ASP A 145 -9.29 18.12 8.07
CA ASP A 145 -10.74 18.34 8.10
C ASP A 145 -11.52 17.30 7.25
N GLY A 146 -10.86 16.25 6.76
CA GLY A 146 -11.48 15.21 5.96
C GLY A 146 -11.66 15.55 4.48
N THR A 147 -11.31 16.77 4.03
CA THR A 147 -11.43 17.15 2.62
C THR A 147 -10.20 16.71 1.81
N PRO A 148 -10.35 16.38 0.50
CA PRO A 148 -9.21 16.11 -0.37
C PRO A 148 -8.31 17.33 -0.54
N PHE A 149 -6.98 17.10 -0.62
CA PHE A 149 -6.03 18.17 -0.89
C PHE A 149 -6.20 18.82 -2.27
N GLY A 150 -6.70 18.08 -3.27
CA GLY A 150 -6.83 18.57 -4.64
C GLY A 150 -5.46 18.99 -5.19
N ASP A 151 -5.42 20.09 -5.95
CA ASP A 151 -4.19 20.59 -6.58
C ASP A 151 -3.09 20.99 -5.59
N ARG A 152 -3.45 21.33 -4.35
CA ARG A 152 -2.49 21.58 -3.25
C ARG A 152 -1.64 20.36 -2.91
N GLY A 153 -2.15 19.14 -3.17
CA GLY A 153 -1.43 17.88 -2.95
C GLY A 153 -0.38 17.56 -4.01
N TYR A 154 -0.32 18.35 -5.08
CA TYR A 154 0.58 18.09 -6.20
C TYR A 154 1.99 18.62 -5.92
N THR A 155 2.89 17.77 -5.50
CA THR A 155 4.31 18.09 -5.36
C THR A 155 5.17 17.13 -6.18
N ARG A 156 5.54 17.56 -7.39
CA ARG A 156 6.55 16.85 -8.19
C ARG A 156 7.93 17.22 -7.67
N ARG A 157 8.63 16.24 -7.10
CA ARG A 157 10.03 16.41 -6.66
C ARG A 157 10.96 15.93 -7.76
N LYS A 158 11.64 16.87 -8.39
CA LYS A 158 12.65 16.56 -9.40
C LYS A 158 13.74 15.69 -8.78
N GLY A 159 13.97 14.48 -9.32
CA GLY A 159 15.01 13.55 -8.87
C GLY A 159 14.65 12.61 -7.70
N GLU A 160 13.55 12.85 -6.98
CA GLU A 160 13.11 11.97 -5.87
C GLU A 160 11.86 11.13 -6.21
N THR A 161 11.10 11.54 -7.24
CA THR A 161 9.84 10.88 -7.62
C THR A 161 10.10 9.90 -8.75
N MET A 162 9.68 8.65 -8.56
CA MET A 162 9.76 7.60 -9.58
C MET A 162 8.58 7.73 -10.54
N GLU A 163 8.84 7.57 -11.84
CA GLU A 163 7.78 7.49 -12.85
C GLU A 163 6.95 6.21 -12.67
N THR A 164 5.65 6.29 -12.94
CA THR A 164 4.68 5.20 -12.74
C THR A 164 5.06 3.94 -13.52
N ASP A 165 5.48 4.10 -14.79
CA ASP A 165 5.89 2.97 -15.62
C ASP A 165 7.10 2.22 -15.05
N ARG A 166 8.08 2.95 -14.52
CA ARG A 166 9.23 2.32 -13.87
C ARG A 166 8.81 1.57 -12.62
N CYS A 167 7.93 2.16 -11.83
CA CYS A 167 7.35 1.52 -10.64
C CYS A 167 6.64 0.21 -11.03
N GLY A 168 5.77 0.25 -12.03
CA GLY A 168 5.06 -0.91 -12.55
C GLY A 168 5.99 -2.04 -13.01
N ARG A 169 7.02 -1.71 -13.80
CA ARG A 169 8.01 -2.70 -14.25
C ARG A 169 8.75 -3.38 -13.08
N LEU A 170 9.11 -2.62 -12.05
CA LEU A 170 9.77 -3.17 -10.86
C LEU A 170 8.83 -4.10 -10.08
N ILE A 171 7.53 -3.74 -9.96
CA ILE A 171 6.52 -4.59 -9.33
C ILE A 171 6.38 -5.89 -10.12
N LEU A 172 6.18 -5.81 -11.43
CA LEU A 172 6.02 -6.98 -12.28
C LEU A 172 7.22 -7.94 -12.18
N ALA A 173 8.44 -7.40 -12.19
CA ALA A 173 9.66 -8.21 -12.01
C ALA A 173 9.70 -8.89 -10.63
N ALA A 174 9.36 -8.17 -9.56
CA ALA A 174 9.33 -8.74 -8.22
C ALA A 174 8.27 -9.84 -8.08
N VAL A 175 7.10 -9.64 -8.69
CA VAL A 175 5.99 -10.62 -8.70
C VAL A 175 6.35 -11.84 -9.52
N ALA A 176 6.95 -11.66 -10.70
CA ALA A 176 7.40 -12.76 -11.56
C ALA A 176 8.42 -13.66 -10.83
N ASN A 177 9.37 -13.05 -10.13
CA ASN A 177 10.42 -13.73 -9.36
C ASN A 177 9.96 -14.22 -7.98
N ARG A 178 8.69 -14.04 -7.62
CA ARG A 178 8.13 -14.42 -6.30
C ARG A 178 8.93 -13.83 -5.13
N ASN A 179 9.43 -12.61 -5.27
CA ASN A 179 10.18 -11.95 -4.24
C ASN A 179 9.32 -11.73 -2.99
N ARG A 180 9.90 -11.96 -1.81
CA ARG A 180 9.23 -11.70 -0.53
C ARG A 180 8.88 -10.23 -0.37
N ASP A 181 9.87 -9.34 -0.59
CA ASP A 181 9.74 -7.89 -0.40
C ASP A 181 10.43 -7.14 -1.53
N LEU A 182 9.88 -5.99 -1.90
CA LEU A 182 10.54 -5.02 -2.76
C LEU A 182 10.54 -3.63 -2.11
N VAL A 183 11.67 -3.23 -1.53
CA VAL A 183 11.91 -1.84 -1.12
C VAL A 183 12.55 -1.10 -2.29
N MET A 184 11.80 -0.17 -2.93
CA MET A 184 12.17 0.39 -4.23
C MET A 184 13.31 1.40 -4.19
N THR A 185 13.61 2.01 -3.02
CA THR A 185 14.65 3.03 -2.91
C THR A 185 15.81 2.56 -2.03
N TRP A 186 17.03 2.96 -2.36
CA TRP A 186 18.20 2.65 -1.53
C TRP A 186 18.10 3.28 -0.12
N ARG A 187 17.56 4.52 -0.05
CA ARG A 187 17.29 5.19 1.25
C ARG A 187 16.31 4.39 2.11
N GLY A 188 15.26 3.82 1.49
CA GLY A 188 14.31 2.94 2.19
C GLY A 188 14.96 1.67 2.70
N LYS A 189 15.87 1.05 1.92
CA LYS A 189 16.62 -0.14 2.33
C LYS A 189 17.50 0.15 3.55
N ILE A 190 18.26 1.24 3.51
CA ILE A 190 19.09 1.68 4.65
C ILE A 190 18.22 2.06 5.84
N GLY A 191 17.14 2.82 5.63
CA GLY A 191 16.22 3.23 6.71
C GLY A 191 15.60 2.03 7.43
N ARG A 192 15.22 0.98 6.70
CA ARG A 192 14.72 -0.29 7.29
C ARG A 192 15.76 -0.94 8.21
N MET A 193 17.01 -1.05 7.77
CA MET A 193 18.08 -1.61 8.58
C MET A 193 18.43 -0.71 9.77
N LEU A 194 18.53 0.59 9.54
CA LEU A 194 18.86 1.56 10.58
C LEU A 194 17.81 1.60 11.68
N LYS A 195 16.51 1.40 11.35
CA LYS A 195 15.44 1.32 12.34
C LYS A 195 15.63 0.18 13.33
N LEU A 196 16.21 -0.95 12.91
CA LEU A 196 16.50 -2.09 13.80
C LEU A 196 17.65 -1.77 14.76
N MET A 197 18.60 -0.93 14.35
CA MET A 197 19.78 -0.60 15.13
C MET A 197 19.60 0.66 16.00
N SER A 198 18.96 1.68 15.45
CA SER A 198 18.76 2.97 16.12
C SER A 198 17.46 3.65 15.68
N PRO A 199 16.30 3.27 16.29
CA PRO A 199 15.01 3.88 15.97
C PRO A 199 15.02 5.41 16.13
N ALA A 200 15.63 5.93 17.19
CA ALA A 200 15.71 7.37 17.47
C ALA A 200 16.46 8.16 16.37
N LEU A 201 17.44 7.56 15.71
CA LEU A 201 18.13 8.19 14.59
C LEU A 201 17.21 8.27 13.37
N VAL A 202 16.45 7.21 13.11
CA VAL A 202 15.47 7.21 12.01
C VAL A 202 14.38 8.25 12.23
N ASP A 203 13.87 8.39 13.47
CA ASP A 203 12.87 9.40 13.82
C ASP A 203 13.41 10.81 13.59
N ARG A 204 14.67 11.07 13.99
CA ARG A 204 15.33 12.36 13.77
C ARG A 204 15.50 12.69 12.29
N ILE A 205 15.89 11.69 11.48
CA ILE A 205 16.01 11.83 10.02
C ILE A 205 14.63 12.09 9.40
N ALA A 206 13.60 11.33 9.79
CA ALA A 206 12.25 11.50 9.28
C ALA A 206 11.68 12.89 9.61
N LYS A 207 11.93 13.39 10.82
CA LYS A 207 11.57 14.75 11.24
C LYS A 207 12.26 15.80 10.37
N GLY A 208 13.58 15.74 10.23
CA GLY A 208 14.35 16.69 9.43
C GLY A 208 13.95 16.73 7.96
N VAL A 209 13.66 15.56 7.36
CA VAL A 209 13.18 15.46 5.98
C VAL A 209 11.81 16.11 5.78
N ILE A 210 10.93 16.14 6.77
CA ILE A 210 9.60 16.77 6.67
C ILE A 210 9.67 18.26 7.00
N GLU A 211 10.48 18.68 7.98
CA GLU A 211 10.64 20.09 8.35
C GLU A 211 11.38 20.92 7.30
N SER A 212 12.40 20.36 6.65
CA SER A 212 13.08 21.03 5.52
C SER A 212 12.19 21.23 4.27
N ARG A 213 10.92 20.86 4.34
CA ARG A 213 9.92 20.84 3.26
C ARG A 213 8.77 21.82 3.47
N GLN A 214 8.85 22.63 4.52
CA GLN A 214 7.99 23.79 4.77
C GLN A 214 8.64 25.07 4.27
#